data_fbff53d18c06d68e10c66562fc1b6f60
#
_entry.id   fbff53d18c06d68e10c66562fc1b6f60
#
_cell.length_a   1.000
_cell.length_b   1.000
_cell.length_c   1.000
_cell.angle_alpha   90.00
_cell.angle_beta   90.00
_cell.angle_gamma   90.00
#
_symmetry.space_group_name_H-M   'P 1'
#
loop_
_entity.id
_entity.type
_entity.pdbx_description
1 polymer ?
#
loop_
_entity_poly.entity_id
_entity_poly.type
_entity_poly.pdbx_seq_one_letter_code
_entity_poly.pdbx_strand_id
1 'polypeptide(L)'
;MRVKGVSPVIAEVLLMGIAITAAVSAGVFLQGTMDDTKGNVEDWISQEDREESSSIGIDFGYNSTDGYLMVDVRNTGATSLSVEKDGTKNWNMYSDGKPVEWSYVDGSDYISRDNVVVDPSSTITLNTTEEFPLSGQTVEIEVTGSYNTRSTYVCFSENGRCES
;
A
#
# COMPACT_ATOMS: atom_id res chain seq x y z
N MET A 1 -34.53 -20.11 -64.77
CA MET A 1 -33.44 -20.68 -63.91
C MET A 1 -34.08 -21.40 -62.72
N ARG A 2 -33.87 -22.73 -62.59
CA ARG A 2 -34.38 -23.47 -61.41
C ARG A 2 -33.34 -23.41 -60.35
N VAL A 3 -33.62 -22.67 -59.24
CA VAL A 3 -32.82 -22.68 -58.02
C VAL A 3 -32.99 -24.09 -57.40
N LYS A 4 -31.95 -24.90 -57.42
CA LYS A 4 -31.93 -26.18 -56.72
C LYS A 4 -31.87 -25.84 -55.21
N GLY A 5 -33.01 -26.05 -54.52
CA GLY A 5 -33.05 -25.90 -53.06
C GLY A 5 -32.08 -26.88 -52.39
N VAL A 6 -31.45 -26.43 -51.31
CA VAL A 6 -30.63 -27.26 -50.45
C VAL A 6 -31.48 -28.37 -49.87
N SER A 7 -30.96 -29.61 -49.87
CA SER A 7 -31.66 -30.76 -49.27
C SER A 7 -31.92 -30.46 -47.78
N PRO A 8 -33.14 -30.76 -47.27
CA PRO A 8 -33.49 -30.52 -45.85
C PRO A 8 -32.46 -31.14 -44.88
N VAL A 9 -31.91 -32.27 -45.23
CA VAL A 9 -30.88 -32.97 -44.41
C VAL A 9 -29.57 -32.17 -44.32
N ILE A 10 -29.17 -31.52 -45.43
CA ILE A 10 -27.94 -30.68 -45.41
C ILE A 10 -28.17 -29.42 -44.56
N ALA A 11 -29.38 -28.83 -44.61
CA ALA A 11 -29.71 -27.69 -43.80
C ALA A 11 -29.72 -28.01 -42.28
N GLU A 12 -30.22 -29.19 -41.92
CA GLU A 12 -30.25 -29.68 -40.55
C GLU A 12 -28.83 -29.92 -39.97
N VAL A 13 -27.94 -30.56 -40.75
CA VAL A 13 -26.54 -30.81 -40.37
C VAL A 13 -25.78 -29.48 -40.22
N LEU A 14 -25.99 -28.54 -41.12
CA LEU A 14 -25.39 -27.19 -41.01
C LEU A 14 -25.86 -26.44 -39.77
N LEU A 15 -27.18 -26.49 -39.44
CA LEU A 15 -27.71 -25.88 -38.24
C LEU A 15 -27.13 -26.49 -36.96
N MET A 16 -27.02 -27.86 -36.93
CA MET A 16 -26.35 -28.51 -35.78
C MET A 16 -24.88 -28.11 -35.66
N GLY A 17 -24.16 -27.99 -36.74
CA GLY A 17 -22.78 -27.55 -36.75
C GLY A 17 -22.61 -26.11 -36.18
N ILE A 18 -23.46 -25.21 -36.61
CA ILE A 18 -23.47 -23.83 -36.11
C ILE A 18 -23.85 -23.79 -34.62
N ALA A 19 -24.85 -24.56 -34.18
CA ALA A 19 -25.26 -24.59 -32.79
C ALA A 19 -24.13 -25.10 -31.84
N ILE A 20 -23.43 -26.16 -32.26
CA ILE A 20 -22.31 -26.72 -31.48
C ILE A 20 -21.15 -25.71 -31.40
N THR A 21 -20.78 -25.08 -32.53
CA THR A 21 -19.72 -24.08 -32.53
C THR A 21 -20.07 -22.85 -31.68
N ALA A 22 -21.31 -22.39 -31.74
CA ALA A 22 -21.77 -21.28 -30.91
C ALA A 22 -21.74 -21.63 -29.41
N ALA A 23 -22.17 -22.84 -29.03
CA ALA A 23 -22.15 -23.31 -27.64
C ALA A 23 -20.73 -23.43 -27.09
N VAL A 24 -19.78 -23.99 -27.86
CA VAL A 24 -18.38 -24.11 -27.47
C VAL A 24 -17.73 -22.73 -27.34
N SER A 25 -17.97 -21.83 -28.29
CA SER A 25 -17.43 -20.47 -28.24
C SER A 25 -17.93 -19.69 -27.04
N ALA A 26 -19.24 -19.81 -26.73
CA ALA A 26 -19.81 -19.19 -25.53
C ALA A 26 -19.20 -19.76 -24.23
N GLY A 27 -18.98 -21.07 -24.18
CA GLY A 27 -18.34 -21.74 -23.04
C GLY A 27 -16.92 -21.25 -22.77
N VAL A 28 -16.10 -21.18 -23.82
CA VAL A 28 -14.71 -20.66 -23.71
C VAL A 28 -14.70 -19.19 -23.30
N PHE A 29 -15.58 -18.36 -23.86
CA PHE A 29 -15.69 -16.95 -23.49
C PHE A 29 -16.08 -16.79 -22.03
N LEU A 30 -17.06 -17.55 -21.54
CA LEU A 30 -17.51 -17.48 -20.15
C LEU A 30 -16.40 -17.94 -19.18
N GLN A 31 -15.64 -18.99 -19.51
CA GLN A 31 -14.52 -19.44 -18.69
C GLN A 31 -13.43 -18.36 -18.61
N GLY A 32 -13.03 -17.77 -19.73
CA GLY A 32 -12.05 -16.69 -19.72
C GLY A 32 -12.50 -15.48 -18.87
N THR A 33 -13.76 -15.08 -19.02
CA THR A 33 -14.31 -13.96 -18.23
C THR A 33 -14.38 -14.28 -16.73
N MET A 34 -14.69 -15.52 -16.36
CA MET A 34 -14.71 -15.95 -14.95
C MET A 34 -13.31 -16.00 -14.34
N ASP A 35 -12.32 -16.46 -15.07
CA ASP A 35 -10.94 -16.52 -14.58
C ASP A 35 -10.35 -15.11 -14.38
N ASP A 36 -10.58 -14.20 -15.33
CA ASP A 36 -10.19 -12.79 -15.21
C ASP A 36 -10.88 -12.08 -14.03
N THR A 37 -12.18 -12.35 -13.85
CA THR A 37 -12.95 -11.75 -12.75
C THR A 37 -12.48 -12.30 -11.40
N LYS A 38 -12.17 -13.59 -11.31
CA LYS A 38 -11.69 -14.23 -10.09
C LYS A 38 -10.34 -13.66 -9.67
N GLY A 39 -9.39 -13.53 -10.60
CA GLY A 39 -8.09 -12.92 -10.33
C GLY A 39 -8.22 -11.49 -9.78
N ASN A 40 -9.02 -10.66 -10.43
CA ASN A 40 -9.25 -9.29 -9.98
C ASN A 40 -9.91 -9.20 -8.58
N VAL A 41 -10.83 -10.12 -8.26
CA VAL A 41 -11.49 -10.16 -6.95
C VAL A 41 -10.53 -10.64 -5.86
N GLU A 42 -9.71 -11.65 -6.14
CA GLU A 42 -8.70 -12.14 -5.18
C GLU A 42 -7.64 -11.06 -4.87
N ASP A 43 -7.18 -10.31 -5.88
CA ASP A 43 -6.26 -9.19 -5.71
C ASP A 43 -6.90 -8.06 -4.89
N TRP A 44 -8.16 -7.73 -5.16
CA TRP A 44 -8.88 -6.69 -4.43
C TRP A 44 -9.11 -7.06 -2.96
N ILE A 45 -9.56 -8.29 -2.68
CA ILE A 45 -9.73 -8.79 -1.30
C ILE A 45 -8.40 -8.79 -0.56
N SER A 46 -7.31 -9.23 -1.20
CA SER A 46 -6.01 -9.26 -0.56
C SER A 46 -5.46 -7.86 -0.26
N GLN A 47 -5.81 -6.85 -1.04
CA GLN A 47 -5.45 -5.46 -0.78
C GLN A 47 -6.27 -4.88 0.37
N GLU A 48 -7.57 -5.12 0.40
CA GLU A 48 -8.47 -4.66 1.46
C GLU A 48 -8.08 -5.27 2.82
N ASP A 49 -7.79 -6.57 2.87
CA ASP A 49 -7.29 -7.25 4.08
C ASP A 49 -5.97 -6.64 4.59
N ARG A 50 -5.08 -6.23 3.69
CA ARG A 50 -3.83 -5.57 4.06
C ARG A 50 -4.05 -4.15 4.59
N GLU A 51 -4.94 -3.38 3.99
CA GLU A 51 -5.28 -2.04 4.47
C GLU A 51 -5.91 -2.11 5.87
N GLU A 52 -6.85 -3.04 6.10
CA GLU A 52 -7.50 -3.21 7.40
C GLU A 52 -6.54 -3.71 8.48
N SER A 53 -5.57 -4.57 8.13
CA SER A 53 -4.58 -5.11 9.06
C SER A 53 -3.34 -4.24 9.24
N SER A 54 -3.22 -3.14 8.51
CA SER A 54 -2.09 -2.23 8.53
C SER A 54 -2.38 -1.01 9.40
N SER A 55 -1.45 -0.65 10.29
CA SER A 55 -1.57 0.53 11.14
C SER A 55 -0.19 1.00 11.58
N ILE A 56 -0.03 2.30 11.72
CA ILE A 56 1.17 2.92 12.30
C ILE A 56 0.78 3.83 13.46
N GLY A 57 1.69 3.98 14.42
CA GLY A 57 1.59 4.92 15.52
C GLY A 57 2.90 5.67 15.70
N ILE A 58 2.84 6.95 16.02
CA ILE A 58 4.01 7.73 16.43
C ILE A 58 4.14 7.58 17.94
N ASP A 59 5.25 6.99 18.39
CA ASP A 59 5.51 6.78 19.83
C ASP A 59 6.08 8.03 20.47
N PHE A 60 7.11 8.63 19.86
CA PHE A 60 7.84 9.79 20.40
C PHE A 60 8.35 10.70 19.30
N GLY A 61 8.49 11.99 19.66
CA GLY A 61 9.32 12.96 18.96
C GLY A 61 10.40 13.48 19.91
N TYR A 62 11.62 13.67 19.45
CA TYR A 62 12.71 14.19 20.27
C TYR A 62 13.77 14.90 19.42
N ASN A 63 14.62 15.66 20.11
CA ASN A 63 15.70 16.41 19.49
C ASN A 63 16.91 15.49 19.22
N SER A 64 17.42 15.51 18.00
CA SER A 64 18.70 14.88 17.68
C SER A 64 19.88 15.67 18.29
N THR A 65 21.08 15.09 18.29
CA THR A 65 22.30 15.81 18.70
C THR A 65 22.62 17.01 17.82
N ASP A 66 22.12 17.02 16.58
CA ASP A 66 22.33 18.07 15.59
C ASP A 66 21.22 19.12 15.56
N GLY A 67 20.22 19.00 16.44
CA GLY A 67 19.12 19.96 16.56
C GLY A 67 17.91 19.68 15.65
N TYR A 68 17.86 18.53 14.99
CA TYR A 68 16.74 18.14 14.13
C TYR A 68 15.72 17.29 14.86
N LEU A 69 14.48 17.33 14.37
CA LEU A 69 13.40 16.50 14.88
C LEU A 69 13.60 15.05 14.47
N MET A 70 13.64 14.16 15.45
CA MET A 70 13.59 12.71 15.27
C MET A 70 12.22 12.18 15.70
N VAL A 71 11.73 11.17 14.99
CA VAL A 71 10.40 10.60 15.22
C VAL A 71 10.48 9.09 15.24
N ASP A 72 10.02 8.48 16.31
CA ASP A 72 9.88 7.04 16.43
C ASP A 72 8.48 6.61 15.98
N VAL A 73 8.42 5.82 14.92
CA VAL A 73 7.20 5.31 14.33
C VAL A 73 7.13 3.80 14.51
N ARG A 74 6.07 3.34 15.15
CA ARG A 74 5.80 1.92 15.39
C ARG A 74 4.78 1.39 14.38
N ASN A 75 5.02 0.19 13.90
CA ASN A 75 4.00 -0.60 13.23
C ASN A 75 3.07 -1.21 14.30
N THR A 76 1.87 -0.69 14.40
CA THR A 76 0.84 -1.16 15.34
C THR A 76 -0.13 -2.15 14.70
N GLY A 77 0.01 -2.40 13.40
CA GLY A 77 -0.77 -3.37 12.64
C GLY A 77 -0.22 -4.79 12.72
N ALA A 78 -0.86 -5.69 11.99
CA ALA A 78 -0.49 -7.11 11.90
C ALA A 78 0.31 -7.44 10.61
N THR A 79 0.46 -6.47 9.70
CA THR A 79 1.15 -6.63 8.41
C THR A 79 2.48 -5.90 8.42
N SER A 80 3.54 -6.51 7.88
CA SER A 80 4.84 -5.84 7.69
C SER A 80 4.73 -4.69 6.69
N LEU A 81 5.27 -3.52 7.02
CA LEU A 81 5.15 -2.29 6.26
C LEU A 81 6.47 -1.95 5.55
N SER A 82 6.43 -1.78 4.25
CA SER A 82 7.58 -1.33 3.47
C SER A 82 7.76 0.18 3.62
N VAL A 83 8.86 0.60 4.18
CA VAL A 83 9.24 2.02 4.37
C VAL A 83 9.96 2.54 3.14
N GLU A 84 10.91 1.76 2.62
CA GLU A 84 11.65 2.05 1.39
C GLU A 84 11.82 0.77 0.59
N LYS A 85 11.66 0.86 -0.72
CA LYS A 85 11.88 -0.25 -1.65
C LYS A 85 12.61 0.26 -2.90
N ASP A 86 13.73 -0.40 -3.24
CA ASP A 86 14.54 -0.09 -4.42
C ASP A 86 14.93 1.40 -4.50
N GLY A 87 15.25 2.03 -3.35
CA GLY A 87 15.57 3.45 -3.23
C GLY A 87 14.36 4.39 -3.34
N THR A 88 13.14 3.84 -3.38
CA THR A 88 11.91 4.63 -3.38
C THR A 88 11.26 4.61 -2.01
N LYS A 89 11.06 5.79 -1.42
CA LYS A 89 10.37 5.94 -0.15
C LYS A 89 8.87 5.72 -0.34
N ASN A 90 8.31 4.81 0.44
CA ASN A 90 6.87 4.51 0.46
C ASN A 90 6.13 5.29 1.55
N TRP A 91 6.89 5.94 2.45
CA TRP A 91 6.33 6.76 3.51
C TRP A 91 6.59 8.23 3.24
N ASN A 92 5.67 9.08 3.67
CA ASN A 92 5.83 10.53 3.63
C ASN A 92 5.65 11.07 5.04
N MET A 93 6.34 12.16 5.33
CA MET A 93 6.26 12.86 6.60
C MET A 93 5.90 14.32 6.38
N TYR A 94 5.12 14.87 7.28
CA TYR A 94 4.68 16.27 7.25
C TYR A 94 4.85 16.89 8.63
N SER A 95 5.24 18.16 8.64
CA SER A 95 5.30 19.03 9.82
C SER A 95 4.41 20.23 9.56
N ASP A 96 3.41 20.44 10.42
CA ASP A 96 2.38 21.48 10.22
C ASP A 96 1.78 21.49 8.80
N GLY A 97 1.53 20.29 8.26
CA GLY A 97 0.96 20.08 6.94
C GLY A 97 1.94 20.32 5.76
N LYS A 98 3.21 20.60 6.02
CA LYS A 98 4.24 20.74 4.99
C LYS A 98 5.06 19.46 4.87
N PRO A 99 5.36 18.99 3.65
CA PRO A 99 6.18 17.81 3.45
C PRO A 99 7.61 18.06 3.99
N VAL A 100 8.15 17.07 4.70
CA VAL A 100 9.48 17.10 5.31
C VAL A 100 10.30 15.93 4.76
N GLU A 101 11.54 16.23 4.37
CA GLU A 101 12.50 15.18 3.99
C GLU A 101 12.95 14.43 5.25
N TRP A 102 13.10 13.14 5.12
CA TRP A 102 13.53 12.28 6.20
C TRP A 102 14.49 11.19 5.72
N SER A 103 15.25 10.64 6.66
CA SER A 103 16.06 9.42 6.50
C SER A 103 15.82 8.53 7.71
N TYR A 104 16.00 7.22 7.57
CA TYR A 104 15.97 6.33 8.73
C TYR A 104 17.33 6.31 9.41
N VAL A 105 17.33 6.09 10.73
CA VAL A 105 18.58 5.93 11.50
C VAL A 105 19.04 4.48 11.36
N ASP A 106 20.26 4.32 10.82
CA ASP A 106 20.90 3.01 10.67
C ASP A 106 21.31 2.45 12.04
N GLY A 107 20.92 1.24 12.36
CA GLY A 107 21.24 0.59 13.63
C GLY A 107 20.21 -0.42 14.12
N SER A 108 19.11 -0.58 13.44
CA SER A 108 18.11 -1.61 13.72
C SER A 108 18.31 -2.82 12.79
N ASP A 109 17.96 -4.01 13.27
CA ASP A 109 18.03 -5.30 12.56
C ASP A 109 17.15 -5.39 11.28
N TYR A 110 16.56 -4.27 10.86
CA TYR A 110 15.51 -4.18 9.81
C TYR A 110 16.01 -3.83 8.42
N ILE A 111 17.32 -3.64 8.23
CA ILE A 111 17.86 -3.12 6.98
C ILE A 111 18.42 -4.24 6.12
N SER A 112 17.64 -4.66 5.14
CA SER A 112 18.17 -5.21 3.89
C SER A 112 18.63 -4.03 3.02
N ARG A 113 19.78 -4.12 2.36
CA ARG A 113 20.40 -3.02 1.59
C ARG A 113 19.50 -2.36 0.54
N ASP A 114 18.42 -3.01 0.14
CA ASP A 114 17.53 -2.58 -0.93
C ASP A 114 16.06 -2.42 -0.48
N ASN A 115 15.73 -2.85 0.77
CA ASN A 115 14.35 -2.77 1.26
C ASN A 115 14.36 -2.55 2.77
N VAL A 116 13.73 -1.48 3.23
CA VAL A 116 13.47 -1.22 4.63
C VAL A 116 12.03 -1.61 4.95
N VAL A 117 11.87 -2.56 5.85
CA VAL A 117 10.56 -3.10 6.26
C VAL A 117 10.44 -3.02 7.77
N VAL A 118 9.29 -2.59 8.27
CA VAL A 118 8.97 -2.55 9.70
C VAL A 118 7.95 -3.64 9.99
N ASP A 119 8.38 -4.65 10.71
CA ASP A 119 7.53 -5.77 11.11
C ASP A 119 6.50 -5.36 12.19
N PRO A 120 5.43 -6.13 12.37
CA PRO A 120 4.45 -5.91 13.42
C PRO A 120 5.10 -5.70 14.80
N SER A 121 4.66 -4.69 15.52
CA SER A 121 5.15 -4.27 16.84
C SER A 121 6.59 -3.71 16.87
N SER A 122 7.24 -3.59 15.72
CA SER A 122 8.57 -2.99 15.59
C SER A 122 8.48 -1.47 15.39
N THR A 123 9.55 -0.77 15.79
CA THR A 123 9.67 0.69 15.70
C THR A 123 10.83 1.05 14.78
N ILE A 124 10.66 2.07 13.96
CA ILE A 124 11.71 2.69 13.16
C ILE A 124 11.86 4.15 13.57
N THR A 125 13.11 4.62 13.65
CA THR A 125 13.41 6.02 13.92
C THR A 125 13.65 6.75 12.61
N LEU A 126 12.90 7.81 12.38
CA LEU A 126 13.03 8.72 11.26
C LEU A 126 13.73 10.00 11.71
N ASN A 127 14.87 10.33 11.08
CA ASN A 127 15.56 11.59 11.25
C ASN A 127 15.11 12.55 10.15
N THR A 128 14.62 13.72 10.54
CA THR A 128 14.07 14.71 9.59
C THR A 128 15.07 15.82 9.29
N THR A 129 14.80 16.61 8.28
CA THR A 129 15.50 17.87 7.99
C THR A 129 14.85 19.07 8.69
N GLU A 130 13.77 18.85 9.45
CA GLU A 130 13.09 19.90 10.21
C GLU A 130 13.84 20.15 11.54
N GLU A 131 14.03 21.43 11.88
CA GLU A 131 14.61 21.79 13.17
C GLU A 131 13.64 21.41 14.31
N PHE A 132 14.19 20.91 15.41
CA PHE A 132 13.38 20.61 16.58
C PHE A 132 12.73 21.91 17.11
N PRO A 133 11.42 21.94 17.42
CA PRO A 133 10.72 23.13 17.84
C PRO A 133 11.31 23.69 19.15
N LEU A 134 11.35 25.01 19.27
CA LEU A 134 11.82 25.67 20.49
C LEU A 134 10.92 25.31 21.67
N SER A 135 11.50 25.37 22.89
CA SER A 135 10.74 25.08 24.12
C SER A 135 9.48 25.95 24.22
N GLY A 136 8.35 25.33 24.50
CA GLY A 136 7.03 25.95 24.54
C GLY A 136 6.33 26.09 23.18
N GLN A 137 6.92 25.65 22.10
CA GLN A 137 6.26 25.58 20.78
C GLN A 137 5.60 24.23 20.57
N THR A 138 4.57 24.24 19.75
CA THR A 138 3.86 23.03 19.32
C THR A 138 4.04 22.84 17.82
N VAL A 139 4.25 21.61 17.40
CA VAL A 139 4.29 21.19 15.99
C VAL A 139 3.41 19.95 15.80
N GLU A 140 2.63 19.92 14.73
CA GLU A 140 1.89 18.73 14.33
C GLU A 140 2.73 17.90 13.37
N ILE A 141 2.97 16.65 13.74
CA ILE A 141 3.72 15.68 12.95
C ILE A 141 2.73 14.67 12.37
N GLU A 142 2.76 14.48 11.08
CA GLU A 142 1.98 13.45 10.39
C GLU A 142 2.91 12.54 9.62
N VAL A 143 2.71 11.23 9.75
CA VAL A 143 3.36 10.19 8.94
C VAL A 143 2.30 9.42 8.19
N THR A 144 2.48 9.30 6.87
CA THR A 144 1.66 8.44 6.02
C THR A 144 2.53 7.33 5.48
N GLY A 145 2.05 6.11 5.54
CA GLY A 145 2.80 4.91 5.15
C GLY A 145 2.12 4.10 4.05
N SER A 146 2.65 2.91 3.82
CA SER A 146 2.09 1.93 2.89
C SER A 146 0.66 1.55 3.30
N TYR A 147 -0.14 1.09 2.33
CA TYR A 147 -1.53 0.66 2.56
C TYR A 147 -2.41 1.73 3.21
N ASN A 148 -2.23 2.99 2.80
CA ASN A 148 -3.01 4.13 3.27
C ASN A 148 -2.97 4.35 4.80
N THR A 149 -1.92 3.84 5.47
CA THR A 149 -1.74 4.05 6.91
C THR A 149 -1.38 5.50 7.20
N ARG A 150 -1.90 6.03 8.31
CA ARG A 150 -1.65 7.40 8.73
C ARG A 150 -1.61 7.51 10.25
N SER A 151 -0.68 8.29 10.75
CA SER A 151 -0.62 8.67 12.17
C SER A 151 -0.30 10.14 12.31
N THR A 152 -0.95 10.79 13.25
CA THR A 152 -0.72 12.20 13.58
C THR A 152 -0.34 12.30 15.06
N TYR A 153 0.65 13.12 15.36
CA TYR A 153 1.16 13.35 16.70
C TYR A 153 1.39 14.85 16.91
N VAL A 154 0.89 15.38 18.01
CA VAL A 154 1.12 16.77 18.38
C VAL A 154 2.27 16.82 19.38
N CYS A 155 3.39 17.35 18.93
CA CYS A 155 4.58 17.55 19.74
C CYS A 155 4.52 18.90 20.45
N PHE A 156 4.40 18.91 21.76
CA PHE A 156 4.68 20.08 22.57
C PHE A 156 6.13 19.99 23.05
N SER A 157 6.95 20.93 22.60
CA SER A 157 8.39 20.91 22.89
C SER A 157 8.69 21.34 24.33
N GLU A 158 9.19 20.42 25.13
CA GLU A 158 9.72 20.70 26.46
C GLU A 158 11.00 19.90 26.71
N ASN A 159 12.06 20.57 27.18
CA ASN A 159 13.33 19.94 27.54
C ASN A 159 13.96 19.03 26.45
N GLY A 160 13.78 19.38 25.17
CA GLY A 160 14.31 18.61 24.03
C GLY A 160 13.55 17.32 23.71
N ARG A 161 12.31 17.18 24.22
CA ARG A 161 11.39 16.10 23.94
C ARG A 161 10.02 16.65 23.57
N CYS A 162 9.27 15.84 22.82
CA CYS A 162 7.86 16.08 22.62
C CYS A 162 7.07 15.49 23.79
N GLU A 163 6.27 16.31 24.45
CA GLU A 163 5.25 15.84 25.37
C GLU A 163 3.90 15.82 24.65
N SER A 164 3.10 14.79 24.85
CA SER A 164 1.79 14.61 24.23
C SER A 164 0.67 15.02 25.19
#